data_711158309a76cc5fc351b8bcc1919d1b
#
_entry.id   711158309a76cc5fc351b8bcc1919d1b
#
_cell.length_a   1.000
_cell.length_b   1.000
_cell.length_c   1.000
_cell.angle_alpha   90.00
_cell.angle_beta   90.00
_cell.angle_gamma   90.00
#
_symmetry.space_group_name_H-M   'P 1'
#
loop_
_entity.id
_entity.type
_entity.pdbx_description
1 polymer ?
#
loop_
_entity_poly.entity_id
_entity_poly.type
_entity_poly.pdbx_seq_one_letter_code
_entity_poly.pdbx_strand_id
1 'polypeptide(L)'
;MLILDINYELYKVFYYVATTLSFSEASKLLFISQSAVSQSIKVLEKKLGITLFIRSTKRVQLTPEGETLLRHVEPAINLIARGEAQIMEAGTLGGGQLRIGASDTICRYFLVPYLNRFHRSFPNVHIKVTNQTSTQCVDLLESGQVDFIVTNYPNSHLSSRLLSLIHI
;
A
#
# COMPACT_ATOMS: atom_id res chain seq x y z
N MET A 1 -20.65 0.80 -17.62
CA MET A 1 -19.58 0.91 -18.64
C MET A 1 -18.28 1.16 -17.91
N LEU A 2 -17.38 0.18 -17.86
CA LEU A 2 -16.11 0.29 -17.16
C LEU A 2 -15.24 1.33 -17.87
N ILE A 3 -14.79 2.34 -17.13
CA ILE A 3 -13.88 3.40 -17.58
C ILE A 3 -12.47 2.79 -17.71
N LEU A 4 -12.25 1.89 -18.67
CA LEU A 4 -10.97 1.23 -18.89
C LEU A 4 -10.03 2.00 -19.83
N ASP A 5 -10.42 3.23 -20.21
CA ASP A 5 -9.64 4.05 -21.16
C ASP A 5 -8.68 5.07 -20.50
N ILE A 6 -8.45 4.91 -19.19
CA ILE A 6 -7.49 5.74 -18.45
C ILE A 6 -6.18 4.96 -18.33
N ASN A 7 -5.10 5.52 -18.89
CA ASN A 7 -3.76 4.94 -18.81
C ASN A 7 -3.33 4.77 -17.34
N TYR A 8 -2.83 3.58 -16.99
CA TYR A 8 -2.31 3.25 -15.67
C TYR A 8 -1.22 4.24 -15.18
N GLU A 9 -0.38 4.74 -16.07
CA GLU A 9 0.66 5.73 -15.72
C GLU A 9 0.07 6.99 -15.06
N LEU A 10 -1.15 7.39 -15.39
CA LEU A 10 -1.81 8.52 -14.73
C LEU A 10 -2.15 8.23 -13.27
N TYR A 11 -2.56 7.00 -12.96
CA TYR A 11 -2.79 6.57 -11.58
C TYR A 11 -1.50 6.44 -10.79
N LYS A 12 -0.42 5.99 -11.42
CA LYS A 12 0.91 5.95 -10.82
C LYS A 12 1.40 7.35 -10.45
N VAL A 13 1.27 8.32 -11.37
CA VAL A 13 1.61 9.72 -11.07
C VAL A 13 0.73 10.27 -9.95
N PHE A 14 -0.58 9.99 -9.97
CA PHE A 14 -1.50 10.38 -8.91
C PHE A 14 -1.06 9.82 -7.56
N TYR A 15 -0.72 8.54 -7.47
CA TYR A 15 -0.25 7.89 -6.26
C TYR A 15 0.97 8.60 -5.64
N TYR A 16 1.99 8.88 -6.44
CA TYR A 16 3.19 9.57 -5.94
C TYR A 16 2.90 11.00 -5.47
N VAL A 17 2.03 11.74 -6.15
CA VAL A 17 1.63 13.09 -5.68
C VAL A 17 0.78 12.99 -4.41
N ALA A 18 -0.11 12.01 -4.32
CA ALA A 18 -0.99 11.83 -3.17
C ALA A 18 -0.24 11.42 -1.90
N THR A 19 0.76 10.56 -2.02
CA THR A 19 1.54 10.09 -0.87
C THR A 19 2.59 11.10 -0.40
N THR A 20 3.16 11.90 -1.32
CA THR A 20 4.15 12.92 -0.97
C THR A 20 3.52 14.28 -0.66
N LEU A 21 2.28 14.52 -1.08
CA LEU A 21 1.59 15.81 -1.08
C LEU A 21 2.45 16.93 -1.71
N SER A 22 3.27 16.56 -2.70
CA SER A 22 4.22 17.43 -3.36
C SER A 22 4.46 17.03 -4.82
N PHE A 23 4.14 17.95 -5.75
CA PHE A 23 4.43 17.73 -7.18
C PHE A 23 5.93 17.67 -7.48
N SER A 24 6.74 18.40 -6.70
CA SER A 24 8.19 18.41 -6.85
C SER A 24 8.82 17.11 -6.35
N GLU A 25 8.41 16.60 -5.18
CA GLU A 25 8.93 15.32 -4.69
C GLU A 25 8.46 14.16 -5.58
N ALA A 26 7.21 14.16 -6.00
CA ALA A 26 6.71 13.15 -6.94
C ALA A 26 7.50 13.15 -8.26
N SER A 27 7.87 14.32 -8.77
CA SER A 27 8.67 14.42 -10.01
C SER A 27 10.06 13.80 -9.87
N LYS A 28 10.70 13.97 -8.72
CA LYS A 28 11.99 13.33 -8.41
C LYS A 28 11.87 11.82 -8.34
N LEU A 29 10.85 11.32 -7.61
CA LEU A 29 10.61 9.88 -7.47
C LEU A 29 10.27 9.18 -8.79
N LEU A 30 9.59 9.91 -9.70
CA LEU A 30 9.20 9.40 -11.00
C LEU A 30 10.26 9.64 -12.10
N PHE A 31 11.33 10.37 -11.80
CA PHE A 31 12.37 10.77 -12.77
C PHE A 31 11.82 11.51 -13.98
N ILE A 32 10.80 12.36 -13.79
CA ILE A 32 10.19 13.21 -14.83
C ILE A 32 10.11 14.66 -14.36
N SER A 33 9.84 15.60 -15.28
CA SER A 33 9.69 17.00 -14.90
C SER A 33 8.43 17.26 -14.08
N GLN A 34 8.48 18.26 -13.20
CA GLN A 34 7.31 18.68 -12.41
C GLN A 34 6.15 19.14 -13.32
N SER A 35 6.45 19.72 -14.48
CA SER A 35 5.44 20.10 -15.48
C SER A 35 4.72 18.87 -16.04
N ALA A 36 5.45 17.77 -16.30
CA ALA A 36 4.87 16.50 -16.76
C ALA A 36 3.96 15.89 -15.68
N VAL A 37 4.39 15.88 -14.41
CA VAL A 37 3.54 15.46 -13.28
C VAL A 37 2.25 16.28 -13.24
N SER A 38 2.38 17.63 -13.31
CA SER A 38 1.21 18.51 -13.26
C SER A 38 0.25 18.27 -14.43
N GLN A 39 0.79 18.03 -15.64
CA GLN A 39 -0.02 17.72 -16.82
C GLN A 39 -0.73 16.37 -16.67
N SER A 40 -0.04 15.35 -16.19
CA SER A 40 -0.62 14.01 -15.97
C SER A 40 -1.81 14.08 -15.01
N ILE A 41 -1.68 14.81 -13.90
CA ILE A 41 -2.78 15.01 -12.95
C ILE A 41 -3.95 15.73 -13.61
N LYS A 42 -3.70 16.81 -14.37
CA LYS A 42 -4.77 17.52 -15.10
C LYS A 42 -5.50 16.61 -16.08
N VAL A 43 -4.77 15.74 -16.79
CA VAL A 43 -5.35 14.77 -17.72
C VAL A 43 -6.21 13.76 -16.97
N LEU A 44 -5.76 13.24 -15.82
CA LEU A 44 -6.51 12.32 -14.99
C LEU A 44 -7.80 12.98 -14.47
N GLU A 45 -7.69 14.17 -13.87
CA GLU A 45 -8.84 14.95 -13.37
C GLU A 45 -9.87 15.22 -14.49
N LYS A 46 -9.38 15.59 -15.68
CA LYS A 46 -10.24 15.82 -16.86
C LYS A 46 -10.97 14.54 -17.30
N LYS A 47 -10.26 13.39 -17.33
CA LYS A 47 -10.86 12.10 -17.73
C LYS A 47 -11.89 11.60 -16.71
N LEU A 48 -11.66 11.84 -15.42
CA LEU A 48 -12.58 11.49 -14.34
C LEU A 48 -13.72 12.52 -14.18
N GLY A 49 -13.54 13.75 -14.69
CA GLY A 49 -14.50 14.85 -14.53
C GLY A 49 -14.53 15.43 -13.12
N ILE A 50 -13.49 15.20 -12.31
CA ILE A 50 -13.42 15.60 -10.90
C ILE A 50 -12.03 16.16 -10.57
N THR A 51 -11.97 17.03 -9.57
CA THR A 51 -10.71 17.55 -9.02
C THR A 51 -10.24 16.62 -7.90
N LEU A 52 -8.99 16.19 -7.96
CA LEU A 52 -8.39 15.27 -6.99
C LEU A 52 -7.51 15.99 -5.95
N PHE A 53 -6.99 17.17 -6.29
CA PHE A 53 -6.10 17.95 -5.44
C PHE A 53 -6.57 19.41 -5.28
N ILE A 54 -6.54 19.87 -4.04
CA ILE A 54 -6.63 21.30 -3.70
C ILE A 54 -5.20 21.85 -3.72
N ARG A 55 -4.96 22.81 -4.61
CA ARG A 55 -3.66 23.47 -4.76
C ARG A 55 -3.73 24.86 -4.14
N SER A 56 -3.04 25.09 -3.06
CA SER A 56 -2.78 26.41 -2.54
C SER A 56 -1.30 26.77 -2.67
N THR A 57 -0.96 28.06 -2.54
CA THR A 57 0.44 28.53 -2.60
C THR A 57 1.34 27.89 -1.52
N LYS A 58 0.74 27.34 -0.46
CA LYS A 58 1.46 26.78 0.69
C LYS A 58 1.35 25.28 0.84
N ARG A 59 0.31 24.63 0.28
CA ARG A 59 0.04 23.22 0.51
C ARG A 59 -0.69 22.57 -0.67
N VAL A 60 -0.36 21.32 -0.90
CA VAL A 60 -1.12 20.38 -1.73
C VAL A 60 -1.90 19.47 -0.78
N GLN A 61 -3.19 19.31 -1.02
CA GLN A 61 -4.07 18.44 -0.22
C GLN A 61 -4.95 17.63 -1.17
N LEU A 62 -5.37 16.45 -0.74
CA LEU A 62 -6.37 15.68 -1.47
C LEU A 62 -7.77 16.27 -1.26
N THR A 63 -8.61 16.15 -2.26
CA THR A 63 -10.06 16.30 -2.11
C THR A 63 -10.65 15.02 -1.50
N PRO A 64 -11.90 15.00 -1.00
CA PRO A 64 -12.57 13.77 -0.58
C PRO A 64 -12.60 12.70 -1.67
N GLU A 65 -12.75 13.12 -2.93
CA GLU A 65 -12.69 12.25 -4.10
C GLU A 65 -11.26 11.72 -4.32
N GLY A 66 -10.25 12.57 -4.12
CA GLY A 66 -8.85 12.19 -4.17
C GLY A 66 -8.49 11.15 -3.10
N GLU A 67 -8.97 11.34 -1.86
CA GLU A 67 -8.80 10.36 -0.78
C GLU A 67 -9.49 9.03 -1.12
N THR A 68 -10.68 9.10 -1.67
CA THR A 68 -11.42 7.91 -2.11
C THR A 68 -10.66 7.17 -3.20
N LEU A 69 -10.14 7.88 -4.20
CA LEU A 69 -9.34 7.28 -5.26
C LEU A 69 -8.04 6.67 -4.71
N LEU A 70 -7.36 7.34 -3.77
CA LEU A 70 -6.11 6.86 -3.18
C LEU A 70 -6.32 5.51 -2.45
N ARG A 71 -7.41 5.35 -1.70
CA ARG A 71 -7.75 4.08 -1.02
C ARG A 71 -7.89 2.88 -1.97
N HIS A 72 -8.13 3.12 -3.26
CA HIS A 72 -8.20 2.06 -4.28
C HIS A 72 -6.90 1.93 -5.08
N VAL A 73 -6.26 3.06 -5.38
CA VAL A 73 -5.05 3.08 -6.22
C VAL A 73 -3.83 2.55 -5.46
N GLU A 74 -3.67 2.92 -4.19
CA GLU A 74 -2.53 2.48 -3.39
C GLU A 74 -2.44 0.94 -3.27
N PRO A 75 -3.51 0.21 -2.88
CA PRO A 75 -3.45 -1.25 -2.86
C PRO A 75 -3.20 -1.87 -4.23
N ALA A 76 -3.74 -1.28 -5.29
CA ALA A 76 -3.54 -1.78 -6.66
C ALA A 76 -2.08 -1.66 -7.09
N ILE A 77 -1.43 -0.52 -6.82
CA ILE A 77 -0.01 -0.31 -7.11
C ILE A 77 0.86 -1.26 -6.29
N ASN A 78 0.58 -1.40 -5.00
CA ASN A 78 1.31 -2.32 -4.12
C ASN A 78 1.14 -3.78 -4.57
N LEU A 79 -0.03 -4.18 -5.06
CA LEU A 79 -0.28 -5.51 -5.59
C LEU A 79 0.54 -5.78 -6.86
N ILE A 80 0.60 -4.82 -7.78
CA ILE A 80 1.42 -4.92 -9.00
C ILE A 80 2.91 -5.04 -8.63
N ALA A 81 3.42 -4.14 -7.78
CA ALA A 81 4.81 -4.18 -7.33
C ALA A 81 5.18 -5.52 -6.65
N ARG A 82 4.23 -6.11 -5.90
CA ARG A 82 4.41 -7.45 -5.31
C ARG A 82 4.50 -8.54 -6.37
N GLY A 83 3.66 -8.49 -7.40
CA GLY A 83 3.72 -9.42 -8.53
C GLY A 83 5.06 -9.35 -9.26
N GLU A 84 5.55 -8.13 -9.52
CA GLU A 84 6.87 -7.91 -10.12
C GLU A 84 8.00 -8.49 -9.26
N ALA A 85 7.98 -8.23 -7.94
CA ALA A 85 8.95 -8.77 -7.00
C ALA A 85 8.93 -10.30 -6.97
N GLN A 86 7.76 -10.94 -6.97
CA GLN A 86 7.63 -12.40 -7.02
C GLN A 86 8.22 -13.00 -8.30
N ILE A 87 8.05 -12.35 -9.44
CA ILE A 87 8.64 -12.81 -10.71
C ILE A 87 10.17 -12.70 -10.66
N MET A 88 10.70 -11.60 -10.11
CA MET A 88 12.14 -11.41 -9.95
C MET A 88 12.76 -12.42 -8.96
N GLU A 89 12.05 -12.74 -7.89
CA GLU A 89 12.49 -13.72 -6.88
C GLU A 89 12.34 -15.18 -7.38
N ALA A 90 11.40 -15.47 -8.26
CA ALA A 90 11.24 -16.82 -8.85
C ALA A 90 12.46 -17.30 -9.65
N GLY A 91 13.33 -16.36 -10.07
CA GLY A 91 14.65 -16.68 -10.66
C GLY A 91 15.71 -17.10 -9.63
N THR A 92 15.51 -16.91 -8.34
CA THR A 92 16.34 -17.32 -7.23
C THR A 92 15.59 -18.37 -6.41
N LEU A 93 15.87 -19.63 -6.67
CA LEU A 93 15.46 -20.86 -5.97
C LEU A 93 14.52 -20.68 -4.74
N GLY A 94 13.21 -20.57 -5.00
CA GLY A 94 12.18 -21.04 -4.04
C GLY A 94 11.92 -20.21 -2.80
N GLY A 95 12.33 -18.95 -2.73
CA GLY A 95 12.09 -18.08 -1.59
C GLY A 95 10.98 -17.05 -1.87
N GLY A 96 9.86 -17.13 -1.15
CA GLY A 96 8.84 -16.09 -1.11
C GLY A 96 9.10 -15.09 0.05
N GLN A 97 8.42 -13.95 0.03
CA GLN A 97 8.41 -13.00 1.15
C GLN A 97 7.07 -13.03 1.87
N LEU A 98 7.08 -13.22 3.20
CA LEU A 98 5.93 -13.12 4.07
C LEU A 98 6.01 -11.82 4.88
N ARG A 99 5.03 -10.93 4.70
CA ARG A 99 4.99 -9.62 5.36
C ARG A 99 3.88 -9.59 6.39
N ILE A 100 4.24 -9.31 7.64
CA ILE A 100 3.33 -9.38 8.79
C ILE A 100 3.30 -8.01 9.47
N GLY A 101 2.10 -7.48 9.74
CA GLY A 101 1.91 -6.32 10.60
C GLY A 101 1.51 -6.76 12.01
N ALA A 102 2.21 -6.28 13.04
CA ALA A 102 1.84 -6.59 14.42
C ALA A 102 2.41 -5.54 15.39
N SER A 103 1.79 -5.42 16.57
CA SER A 103 2.32 -4.57 17.64
C SER A 103 3.57 -5.18 18.30
N ASP A 104 4.37 -4.34 18.95
CA ASP A 104 5.61 -4.77 19.63
C ASP A 104 5.36 -5.89 20.64
N THR A 105 4.31 -5.77 21.44
CA THR A 105 3.92 -6.79 22.43
C THR A 105 3.60 -8.13 21.76
N ILE A 106 2.81 -8.10 20.68
CA ILE A 106 2.45 -9.30 19.92
C ILE A 106 3.69 -9.92 19.26
N CYS A 107 4.54 -9.09 18.65
CA CYS A 107 5.80 -9.57 18.07
C CYS A 107 6.64 -10.29 19.10
N ARG A 108 6.87 -9.66 20.24
CA ARG A 108 7.79 -10.14 21.28
C ARG A 108 7.32 -11.40 21.99
N TYR A 109 6.06 -11.40 22.41
CA TYR A 109 5.55 -12.44 23.31
C TYR A 109 4.73 -13.52 22.62
N PHE A 110 4.24 -13.25 21.41
CA PHE A 110 3.39 -14.20 20.71
C PHE A 110 4.03 -14.72 19.41
N LEU A 111 4.44 -13.84 18.49
CA LEU A 111 4.84 -14.28 17.16
C LEU A 111 6.20 -14.99 17.09
N VAL A 112 7.18 -14.58 17.89
CA VAL A 112 8.55 -15.10 17.78
C VAL A 112 8.64 -16.64 17.79
N PRO A 113 7.97 -17.39 18.69
CA PRO A 113 8.03 -18.86 18.68
C PRO A 113 7.49 -19.46 17.36
N TYR A 114 6.38 -18.92 16.84
CA TYR A 114 5.76 -19.40 15.61
C TYR A 114 6.61 -19.07 14.38
N LEU A 115 7.18 -17.87 14.32
CA LEU A 115 8.07 -17.45 13.24
C LEU A 115 9.34 -18.29 13.19
N ASN A 116 9.92 -18.61 14.36
CA ASN A 116 11.08 -19.51 14.44
C ASN A 116 10.75 -20.92 13.94
N ARG A 117 9.59 -21.45 14.30
CA ARG A 117 9.13 -22.76 13.81
C ARG A 117 8.88 -22.73 12.31
N PHE A 118 8.21 -21.71 11.81
CA PHE A 118 7.96 -21.49 10.38
C PHE A 118 9.25 -21.40 9.60
N HIS A 119 10.21 -20.57 10.04
CA HIS A 119 11.49 -20.40 9.36
C HIS A 119 12.32 -21.69 9.30
N ARG A 120 12.25 -22.54 10.34
CA ARG A 120 12.88 -23.87 10.31
C ARG A 120 12.28 -24.78 9.25
N SER A 121 10.98 -24.70 9.02
CA SER A 121 10.28 -25.52 8.02
C SER A 121 10.42 -24.95 6.61
N PHE A 122 10.59 -23.63 6.49
CA PHE A 122 10.67 -22.90 5.22
C PHE A 122 11.81 -21.88 5.24
N PRO A 123 13.08 -22.34 5.25
CA PRO A 123 14.25 -21.46 5.46
C PRO A 123 14.46 -20.45 4.32
N ASN A 124 13.94 -20.74 3.14
CA ASN A 124 14.04 -19.86 1.96
C ASN A 124 12.96 -18.75 1.93
N VAL A 125 11.99 -18.76 2.86
CA VAL A 125 10.97 -17.73 2.94
C VAL A 125 11.47 -16.57 3.80
N HIS A 126 11.57 -15.38 3.21
CA HIS A 126 11.90 -14.16 3.93
C HIS A 126 10.69 -13.66 4.74
N ILE A 127 10.86 -13.55 6.07
CA ILE A 127 9.82 -13.01 6.93
C ILE A 127 10.16 -11.56 7.27
N LYS A 128 9.25 -10.65 6.91
CA LYS A 128 9.32 -9.24 7.27
C LYS A 128 8.19 -8.90 8.23
N VAL A 129 8.55 -8.50 9.45
CA VAL A 129 7.57 -8.02 10.43
C VAL A 129 7.64 -6.50 10.51
N THR A 130 6.52 -5.83 10.30
CA THR A 130 6.39 -4.38 10.45
C THR A 130 5.69 -4.09 11.78
N ASN A 131 6.41 -3.42 12.68
CA ASN A 131 5.89 -3.08 13.99
C ASN A 131 5.12 -1.76 13.94
N GLN A 132 3.83 -1.82 14.28
CA GLN A 132 2.92 -0.67 14.29
C GLN A 132 1.81 -0.87 15.33
N THR A 133 1.05 0.18 15.63
CA THR A 133 -0.16 0.07 16.44
C THR A 133 -1.22 -0.79 15.72
N SER A 134 -2.19 -1.33 16.47
CA SER A 134 -3.26 -2.15 15.88
C SER A 134 -4.01 -1.43 14.74
N THR A 135 -4.30 -0.15 14.91
CA THR A 135 -4.96 0.68 13.89
C THR A 135 -4.10 0.82 12.64
N GLN A 136 -2.82 1.18 12.82
CA GLN A 136 -1.88 1.31 11.71
C GLN A 136 -1.61 -0.03 11.00
N CYS A 137 -1.66 -1.16 11.71
CA CYS A 137 -1.58 -2.48 11.07
C CYS A 137 -2.76 -2.72 10.13
N VAL A 138 -3.96 -2.24 10.46
CA VAL A 138 -5.12 -2.30 9.56
C VAL A 138 -4.86 -1.49 8.29
N ASP A 139 -4.35 -0.26 8.44
CA ASP A 139 -4.00 0.59 7.29
C ASP A 139 -2.94 -0.08 6.38
N LEU A 140 -1.93 -0.75 6.98
CA LEU A 140 -0.93 -1.52 6.24
C LEU A 140 -1.55 -2.68 5.46
N LEU A 141 -2.55 -3.36 6.04
CA LEU A 141 -3.24 -4.46 5.37
C LEU A 141 -4.14 -3.95 4.24
N GLU A 142 -4.92 -2.89 4.49
CA GLU A 142 -5.80 -2.28 3.50
C GLU A 142 -5.02 -1.69 2.31
N SER A 143 -3.87 -1.09 2.58
CA SER A 143 -2.98 -0.58 1.53
C SER A 143 -2.14 -1.67 0.83
N GLY A 144 -2.27 -2.94 1.24
CA GLY A 144 -1.54 -4.06 0.65
C GLY A 144 -0.04 -4.07 0.95
N GLN A 145 0.41 -3.36 1.98
CA GLN A 145 1.81 -3.33 2.40
C GLN A 145 2.23 -4.58 3.19
N VAL A 146 1.27 -5.26 3.82
CA VAL A 146 1.46 -6.54 4.52
C VAL A 146 0.48 -7.58 4.01
N ASP A 147 0.79 -8.85 4.22
CA ASP A 147 -0.02 -9.99 3.76
C ASP A 147 -1.10 -10.35 4.78
N PHE A 148 -0.78 -10.23 6.06
CA PHE A 148 -1.71 -10.35 7.16
C PHE A 148 -1.24 -9.56 8.38
N ILE A 149 -2.16 -9.37 9.33
CA ILE A 149 -1.87 -8.68 10.59
C ILE A 149 -2.23 -9.56 11.77
N VAL A 150 -1.52 -9.36 12.88
CA VAL A 150 -1.89 -9.93 14.18
C VAL A 150 -2.09 -8.80 15.17
N THR A 151 -3.32 -8.62 15.60
CA THR A 151 -3.72 -7.51 16.49
C THR A 151 -4.53 -8.00 17.67
N ASN A 152 -4.60 -7.19 18.72
CA ASN A 152 -5.53 -7.41 19.84
C ASN A 152 -6.95 -6.99 19.38
N TYR A 153 -7.94 -7.84 19.69
CA TYR A 153 -9.36 -7.53 19.48
C TYR A 153 -9.92 -6.67 20.64
N PRO A 154 -10.93 -5.78 20.41
CA PRO A 154 -11.66 -5.53 19.18
C PRO A 154 -11.23 -4.22 18.49
N ASN A 155 -11.02 -4.23 17.18
CA ASN A 155 -11.04 -3.02 16.38
C ASN A 155 -12.42 -2.91 15.73
N SER A 156 -13.24 -1.97 16.19
CA SER A 156 -14.58 -1.68 15.67
C SER A 156 -14.60 -1.17 14.22
N HIS A 157 -13.44 -1.01 13.60
CA HIS A 157 -13.27 -0.47 12.26
C HIS A 157 -12.79 -1.50 11.22
N LEU A 158 -12.79 -2.79 11.55
CA LEU A 158 -12.45 -3.81 10.57
C LEU A 158 -13.58 -3.95 9.56
N SER A 159 -13.30 -3.57 8.31
CA SER A 159 -14.21 -3.82 7.20
C SER A 159 -14.45 -5.32 7.03
N SER A 160 -15.61 -5.71 6.51
CA SER A 160 -16.04 -7.11 6.29
C SER A 160 -15.12 -7.96 5.39
N ARG A 161 -14.03 -7.41 4.90
CA ARG A 161 -13.00 -8.10 4.09
C ARG A 161 -11.92 -8.79 4.92
N LEU A 162 -11.87 -8.55 6.22
CA LEU A 162 -10.86 -9.12 7.11
C LEU A 162 -11.44 -10.38 7.75
N LEU A 163 -11.16 -11.52 7.18
CA LEU A 163 -11.62 -12.82 7.60
C LEU A 163 -10.45 -13.71 8.00
N SER A 164 -10.12 -13.69 9.26
CA SER A 164 -9.84 -14.89 10.05
C SER A 164 -9.69 -14.48 11.51
N LEU A 165 -10.73 -14.62 12.30
CA LEU A 165 -10.67 -14.60 13.75
C LEU A 165 -10.21 -15.99 14.21
N ILE A 166 -8.96 -16.13 14.59
CA ILE A 166 -8.51 -17.26 15.39
C ILE A 166 -8.71 -16.84 16.83
N HIS A 167 -9.75 -17.36 17.48
CA HIS A 167 -9.85 -17.34 18.93
C HIS A 167 -8.91 -18.41 19.47
N ILE A 168 -7.93 -17.99 20.24
CA ILE A 168 -7.11 -18.86 21.09
C ILE A 168 -7.61 -18.72 22.51
#